data_bb6886104fbdf529907c0b6d289f7e0a
#
_entry.id   bb6886104fbdf529907c0b6d289f7e0a
#
_cell.length_a   1.000
_cell.length_b   1.000
_cell.length_c   1.000
_cell.angle_alpha   90.00
_cell.angle_beta   90.00
_cell.angle_gamma   90.00
#
_symmetry.space_group_name_H-M   'P 1'
#
loop_
_entity.id
_entity.type
_entity.pdbx_description
1 polymer ?
#
loop_
_entity_poly.entity_id
_entity_poly.type
_entity_poly.pdbx_seq_one_letter_code
_entity_poly.pdbx_strand_id
1 'polypeptide(L)'
;GYDGEFGWRNQQGVYSIKNNELTMPSANEPSKTITRTVKVSNDEFITYFEVGERVHYRVQNSFDIKGNYTYLNSAVRVVPAEGKTALQLPEGVTFQGQNSIPVDAMHGDRIIDEMKKFFADATFAADGKLNHTLDGEAKTKNYTLDGNNLTFNLYEGSETYKVNATSFPDEDGDRLFIIIPKQAAWLGGMVDMIEKEQEGLKLTEAQIAELEKEFMATFETFTVILSLSKK
;
A
#
# COMPACT_ATOMS: atom_id res chain seq x y z
N GLY A 1 -14.16 -10.35 -13.47
CA GLY A 1 -14.47 -9.42 -12.40
C GLY A 1 -13.35 -8.43 -12.24
N TYR A 2 -13.62 -7.32 -11.64
CA TYR A 2 -12.65 -6.27 -11.32
C TYR A 2 -12.63 -6.07 -9.82
N ASP A 3 -11.46 -6.13 -9.23
CA ASP A 3 -11.24 -5.77 -7.83
C ASP A 3 -10.31 -4.57 -7.81
N GLY A 4 -10.54 -3.61 -6.91
CA GLY A 4 -9.73 -2.42 -6.83
C GLY A 4 -9.96 -1.63 -5.55
N GLU A 5 -9.16 -0.63 -5.38
CA GLU A 5 -9.29 0.33 -4.31
C GLU A 5 -9.73 1.66 -4.89
N PHE A 6 -10.51 2.42 -4.13
CA PHE A 6 -10.92 3.75 -4.52
C PHE A 6 -10.43 4.76 -3.50
N GLY A 7 -10.04 5.92 -3.99
CA GLY A 7 -9.78 7.08 -3.16
C GLY A 7 -10.39 8.30 -3.83
N TRP A 8 -11.23 9.02 -3.14
CA TRP A 8 -11.76 10.27 -3.65
C TRP A 8 -12.01 11.28 -2.53
N ARG A 9 -11.35 12.40 -2.62
CA ARG A 9 -11.38 13.48 -1.62
C ARG A 9 -11.03 12.97 -0.21
N ASN A 10 -12.00 12.54 0.57
CA ASN A 10 -11.80 12.06 1.94
C ASN A 10 -12.32 10.63 2.15
N GLN A 11 -12.60 9.91 1.09
CA GLN A 11 -13.09 8.54 1.16
C GLN A 11 -12.17 7.61 0.39
N GLN A 12 -11.78 6.53 1.03
CA GLN A 12 -10.92 5.49 0.47
C GLN A 12 -11.50 4.13 0.83
N GLY A 13 -11.26 3.13 -0.01
CA GLY A 13 -11.75 1.80 0.26
C GLY A 13 -11.42 0.80 -0.83
N VAL A 14 -11.84 -0.42 -0.60
CA VAL A 14 -11.74 -1.52 -1.56
C VAL A 14 -13.08 -1.74 -2.22
N TYR A 15 -13.09 -1.94 -3.52
CA TYR A 15 -14.28 -2.33 -4.26
C TYR A 15 -14.05 -3.60 -5.05
N SER A 16 -15.12 -4.29 -5.37
CA SER A 16 -15.11 -5.36 -6.36
C SER A 16 -16.26 -5.18 -7.35
N ILE A 17 -16.02 -5.53 -8.62
CA ILE A 17 -17.06 -5.58 -9.64
C ILE A 17 -17.08 -7.00 -10.21
N LYS A 18 -18.19 -7.70 -9.99
CA LYS A 18 -18.45 -9.05 -10.50
C LYS A 18 -19.83 -9.10 -11.11
N ASN A 19 -19.95 -9.62 -12.31
CA ASN A 19 -21.24 -9.76 -13.00
C ASN A 19 -22.07 -8.46 -13.05
N ASN A 20 -21.40 -7.33 -13.28
CA ASN A 20 -22.01 -5.99 -13.29
C ASN A 20 -22.56 -5.55 -11.93
N GLU A 21 -22.11 -6.13 -10.84
CA GLU A 21 -22.37 -5.67 -9.49
C GLU A 21 -21.12 -5.07 -8.88
N LEU A 22 -21.18 -3.80 -8.54
CA LEU A 22 -20.18 -3.10 -7.72
C LEU A 22 -20.49 -3.34 -6.25
N THR A 23 -19.52 -3.86 -5.53
CA THR A 23 -19.57 -4.04 -4.07
C THR A 23 -18.49 -3.21 -3.41
N MET A 24 -18.85 -2.39 -2.43
CA MET A 24 -17.93 -1.50 -1.74
C MET A 24 -18.43 -1.20 -0.32
N PRO A 25 -17.56 -0.77 0.62
CA PRO A 25 -18.00 -0.30 1.92
C PRO A 25 -18.90 0.92 1.81
N SER A 26 -19.86 1.04 2.71
CA SER A 26 -20.67 2.24 2.82
C SER A 26 -19.84 3.42 3.32
N ALA A 27 -20.00 4.58 2.70
CA ALA A 27 -19.32 5.81 3.14
C ALA A 27 -19.76 6.26 4.55
N ASN A 28 -21.02 6.00 4.91
CA ASN A 28 -21.56 6.42 6.19
C ASN A 28 -21.39 5.37 7.29
N GLU A 29 -21.31 4.11 6.93
CA GLU A 29 -21.15 2.97 7.83
C GLU A 29 -20.13 2.00 7.23
N PRO A 30 -18.81 2.22 7.42
CA PRO A 30 -17.75 1.45 6.78
C PRO A 30 -17.80 -0.07 7.05
N SER A 31 -18.45 -0.50 8.12
CA SER A 31 -18.69 -1.91 8.43
C SER A 31 -19.78 -2.57 7.56
N LYS A 32 -20.58 -1.75 6.87
CA LYS A 32 -21.63 -2.24 5.97
C LYS A 32 -21.16 -2.18 4.53
N THR A 33 -21.49 -3.22 3.78
CA THR A 33 -21.26 -3.28 2.35
C THR A 33 -22.49 -2.79 1.61
N ILE A 34 -22.26 -1.98 0.59
CA ILE A 34 -23.30 -1.59 -0.38
C ILE A 34 -23.03 -2.28 -1.72
N THR A 35 -24.11 -2.67 -2.38
CA THR A 35 -24.07 -3.25 -3.73
C THR A 35 -24.86 -2.37 -4.68
N ARG A 36 -24.31 -2.14 -5.88
CA ARG A 36 -24.95 -1.37 -6.95
C ARG A 36 -24.76 -2.07 -8.28
N THR A 37 -25.77 -2.05 -9.11
CA THR A 37 -25.64 -2.46 -10.50
C THR A 37 -24.84 -1.40 -11.24
N VAL A 38 -23.88 -1.85 -12.05
CA VAL A 38 -22.99 -0.99 -12.83
C VAL A 38 -22.96 -1.43 -14.28
N LYS A 39 -22.68 -0.49 -15.16
CA LYS A 39 -22.33 -0.75 -16.55
C LYS A 39 -20.81 -0.60 -16.68
N VAL A 40 -20.13 -1.63 -17.14
CA VAL A 40 -18.69 -1.64 -17.36
C VAL A 40 -18.39 -1.52 -18.83
N SER A 41 -17.49 -0.65 -19.19
CA SER A 41 -16.97 -0.50 -20.55
C SER A 41 -15.46 -0.34 -20.52
N ASN A 42 -14.80 -0.81 -21.56
CA ASN A 42 -13.36 -0.67 -21.76
C ASN A 42 -13.12 0.07 -23.07
N ASP A 43 -12.18 0.98 -23.05
CA ASP A 43 -11.48 1.45 -24.24
C ASP A 43 -10.05 0.89 -24.27
N GLU A 44 -9.22 1.39 -25.15
CA GLU A 44 -7.86 0.86 -25.35
C GLU A 44 -6.96 1.07 -24.11
N PHE A 45 -7.23 2.08 -23.27
CA PHE A 45 -6.38 2.50 -22.17
C PHE A 45 -7.08 2.54 -20.80
N ILE A 46 -8.39 2.63 -20.79
CA ILE A 46 -9.19 2.89 -19.60
C ILE A 46 -10.34 1.89 -19.51
N THR A 47 -10.50 1.27 -18.34
CA THR A 47 -11.78 0.68 -17.95
C THR A 47 -12.55 1.71 -17.16
N TYR A 48 -13.79 1.95 -17.54
CA TYR A 48 -14.70 2.76 -16.77
C TYR A 48 -15.97 2.00 -16.43
N PHE A 49 -16.61 2.41 -15.34
CA PHE A 49 -17.91 1.88 -14.96
C PHE A 49 -18.84 3.01 -14.55
N GLU A 50 -20.11 2.83 -14.84
CA GLU A 50 -21.15 3.79 -14.54
C GLU A 50 -21.99 3.31 -13.37
N VAL A 51 -22.21 4.19 -12.38
CA VAL A 51 -23.12 3.97 -11.25
C VAL A 51 -24.15 5.10 -11.25
N GLY A 52 -25.34 4.83 -11.75
CA GLY A 52 -26.36 5.87 -11.97
C GLY A 52 -25.87 6.89 -13.01
N GLU A 53 -25.79 8.16 -12.61
CA GLU A 53 -25.32 9.26 -13.48
C GLU A 53 -23.81 9.54 -13.36
N ARG A 54 -23.07 8.71 -12.61
CA ARG A 54 -21.65 8.94 -12.37
C ARG A 54 -20.80 7.92 -13.12
N VAL A 55 -19.83 8.43 -13.84
CA VAL A 55 -18.79 7.64 -14.51
C VAL A 55 -17.56 7.60 -13.63
N HIS A 56 -17.03 6.41 -13.43
CA HIS A 56 -15.81 6.16 -12.71
C HIS A 56 -14.77 5.57 -13.65
N TYR A 57 -13.57 6.07 -13.59
CA TYR A 57 -12.48 5.66 -14.45
C TYR A 57 -11.47 4.82 -13.68
N ARG A 58 -11.00 3.78 -14.35
CA ARG A 58 -9.86 3.00 -13.90
C ARG A 58 -8.83 2.98 -15.02
N VAL A 59 -7.66 3.52 -14.75
CA VAL A 59 -6.54 3.41 -15.68
C VAL A 59 -6.10 1.96 -15.73
N GLN A 60 -6.16 1.33 -16.91
CA GLN A 60 -5.85 -0.09 -17.08
C GLN A 60 -4.43 -0.36 -17.51
N ASN A 61 -3.80 0.53 -18.24
CA ASN A 61 -2.51 0.26 -18.85
C ASN A 61 -1.53 1.40 -18.64
N SER A 62 -0.26 1.06 -18.74
CA SER A 62 0.93 1.84 -18.56
C SER A 62 0.74 3.36 -18.72
N PHE A 63 0.92 4.08 -17.67
CA PHE A 63 1.16 5.51 -17.71
C PHE A 63 2.66 5.80 -17.57
N ASP A 64 3.08 7.00 -17.98
CA ASP A 64 4.47 7.40 -17.80
C ASP A 64 4.69 7.91 -16.36
N ILE A 65 5.30 7.07 -15.53
CA ILE A 65 5.64 7.42 -14.15
C ILE A 65 6.81 8.40 -14.04
N LYS A 66 7.55 8.63 -15.13
CA LYS A 66 8.76 9.46 -15.10
C LYS A 66 8.47 10.87 -14.60
N GLY A 67 9.34 11.36 -13.76
CA GLY A 67 9.23 12.70 -13.22
C GLY A 67 9.74 12.80 -11.79
N ASN A 68 9.72 14.04 -11.31
CA ASN A 68 10.09 14.38 -9.95
C ASN A 68 8.83 14.46 -9.11
N TYR A 69 8.84 13.80 -7.97
CA TYR A 69 7.71 13.74 -7.06
C TYR A 69 8.14 14.09 -5.64
N THR A 70 7.20 14.60 -4.89
CA THR A 70 7.35 14.80 -3.45
C THR A 70 6.14 14.25 -2.72
N TYR A 71 6.35 13.71 -1.53
CA TYR A 71 5.28 13.24 -0.68
C TYR A 71 4.30 14.37 -0.37
N LEU A 72 3.03 14.10 -0.53
CA LEU A 72 1.94 15.04 -0.23
C LEU A 72 1.18 14.61 1.03
N ASN A 73 0.62 13.42 1.01
CA ASN A 73 -0.11 12.83 2.13
C ASN A 73 -0.18 11.30 2.02
N SER A 74 -0.71 10.69 3.06
CA SER A 74 -0.98 9.25 3.09
C SER A 74 -2.26 8.97 3.86
N ALA A 75 -2.79 7.77 3.62
CA ALA A 75 -3.84 7.18 4.42
C ALA A 75 -3.53 5.72 4.67
N VAL A 76 -4.00 5.21 5.80
CA VAL A 76 -3.90 3.78 6.14
C VAL A 76 -5.29 3.26 6.43
N ARG A 77 -5.57 2.10 5.89
CA ARG A 77 -6.75 1.32 6.23
C ARG A 77 -6.33 0.04 6.92
N VAL A 78 -6.73 -0.11 8.17
CA VAL A 78 -6.50 -1.31 8.97
C VAL A 78 -7.84 -1.89 9.36
N VAL A 79 -8.08 -3.16 9.00
CA VAL A 79 -9.27 -3.90 9.40
C VAL A 79 -8.79 -5.24 9.96
N PRO A 80 -8.92 -5.48 11.26
CA PRO A 80 -8.63 -6.79 11.83
C PRO A 80 -9.58 -7.86 11.28
N ALA A 81 -9.09 -9.08 11.15
CA ALA A 81 -9.93 -10.23 10.86
C ALA A 81 -10.86 -10.51 12.05
N GLU A 82 -11.99 -11.16 11.78
CA GLU A 82 -13.00 -11.44 12.80
C GLU A 82 -12.39 -12.18 14.01
N GLY A 83 -12.64 -11.66 15.20
CA GLY A 83 -12.15 -12.22 16.47
C GLY A 83 -10.68 -11.96 16.78
N LYS A 84 -9.93 -11.29 15.91
CA LYS A 84 -8.53 -10.95 16.16
C LYS A 84 -8.41 -9.63 16.93
N THR A 85 -7.70 -9.68 18.06
CA THR A 85 -7.46 -8.51 18.92
C THR A 85 -5.96 -8.16 19.04
N ALA A 86 -5.08 -9.08 18.65
CA ALA A 86 -3.64 -8.86 18.67
C ALA A 86 -2.94 -9.71 17.61
N LEU A 87 -1.81 -9.20 17.11
CA LEU A 87 -0.82 -9.93 16.33
C LEU A 87 0.08 -10.69 17.28
N GLN A 88 0.14 -12.02 17.19
CA GLN A 88 1.05 -12.85 17.98
C GLN A 88 2.46 -12.78 17.38
N LEU A 89 3.46 -12.71 18.26
CA LEU A 89 4.87 -12.72 17.85
C LEU A 89 5.44 -14.13 17.91
N PRO A 90 6.43 -14.45 17.07
CA PRO A 90 7.12 -15.73 17.12
C PRO A 90 7.76 -16.01 18.49
N GLU A 91 8.01 -17.28 18.79
CA GLU A 91 8.66 -17.67 20.02
C GLU A 91 10.00 -16.95 20.22
N GLY A 92 10.21 -16.42 21.40
CA GLY A 92 11.42 -15.69 21.79
C GLY A 92 11.47 -14.25 21.27
N VAL A 93 10.46 -13.79 20.51
CA VAL A 93 10.35 -12.42 20.03
C VAL A 93 9.39 -11.64 20.91
N THR A 94 9.81 -10.44 21.30
CA THR A 94 8.95 -9.53 22.06
C THR A 94 8.93 -8.14 21.42
N PHE A 95 7.86 -7.42 21.66
CA PHE A 95 7.73 -6.00 21.35
C PHE A 95 7.25 -5.28 22.60
N GLN A 96 8.04 -4.31 23.07
CA GLN A 96 7.80 -3.62 24.34
C GLN A 96 7.58 -4.59 25.53
N GLY A 97 8.35 -5.69 25.53
CA GLY A 97 8.26 -6.73 26.56
C GLY A 97 7.03 -7.66 26.48
N GLN A 98 6.20 -7.52 25.45
CA GLN A 98 5.03 -8.34 25.22
C GLN A 98 5.26 -9.32 24.04
N ASN A 99 4.64 -10.48 24.09
CA ASN A 99 4.69 -11.49 23.02
C ASN A 99 3.60 -11.30 21.95
N SER A 100 2.91 -10.18 21.98
CA SER A 100 1.89 -9.80 21.01
C SER A 100 1.78 -8.29 20.88
N ILE A 101 1.25 -7.82 19.75
CA ILE A 101 0.99 -6.41 19.48
C ILE A 101 -0.52 -6.24 19.31
N PRO A 102 -1.21 -5.42 20.14
CA PRO A 102 -2.62 -5.14 19.98
C PRO A 102 -2.94 -4.57 18.60
N VAL A 103 -4.03 -5.01 17.97
CA VAL A 103 -4.40 -4.54 16.62
C VAL A 103 -4.72 -3.05 16.59
N ASP A 104 -5.23 -2.50 17.68
CA ASP A 104 -5.51 -1.07 17.83
C ASP A 104 -4.26 -0.21 18.02
N ALA A 105 -3.10 -0.81 18.30
CA ALA A 105 -1.80 -0.13 18.30
C ALA A 105 -1.14 -0.10 16.91
N MET A 106 -1.73 -0.76 15.91
CA MET A 106 -1.14 -0.90 14.58
C MET A 106 -1.76 0.10 13.60
N HIS A 107 -1.30 1.35 13.66
CA HIS A 107 -1.83 2.46 12.86
C HIS A 107 -1.08 2.70 11.55
N GLY A 108 -0.04 1.93 11.28
CA GLY A 108 0.78 2.11 10.08
C GLY A 108 1.66 3.37 10.08
N ASP A 109 1.71 4.11 11.16
CA ASP A 109 2.46 5.39 11.25
C ASP A 109 3.92 5.21 10.86
N ARG A 110 4.50 4.09 11.24
CA ARG A 110 5.91 3.81 10.98
C ARG A 110 6.20 3.60 9.49
N ILE A 111 5.36 2.85 8.79
CA ILE A 111 5.51 2.71 7.34
C ILE A 111 5.24 4.03 6.64
N ILE A 112 4.30 4.83 7.13
CA ILE A 112 4.07 6.17 6.61
C ILE A 112 5.31 7.04 6.79
N ASP A 113 5.93 7.04 7.96
CA ASP A 113 7.11 7.85 8.22
C ASP A 113 8.32 7.42 7.37
N GLU A 114 8.52 6.14 7.16
CA GLU A 114 9.53 5.64 6.22
C GLU A 114 9.22 6.05 4.78
N MET A 115 7.96 5.93 4.36
CA MET A 115 7.55 6.34 3.01
C MET A 115 7.64 7.85 2.82
N LYS A 116 7.34 8.65 3.83
CA LYS A 116 7.57 10.11 3.82
C LYS A 116 9.02 10.45 3.55
N LYS A 117 9.94 9.82 4.28
CA LYS A 117 11.38 10.03 4.08
C LYS A 117 11.80 9.58 2.69
N PHE A 118 11.36 8.40 2.28
CA PHE A 118 11.69 7.82 0.99
C PHE A 118 11.22 8.68 -0.19
N PHE A 119 10.02 9.24 -0.11
CA PHE A 119 9.42 10.06 -1.15
C PHE A 119 9.47 11.57 -0.87
N ALA A 120 10.28 12.03 0.06
CA ALA A 120 10.46 13.46 0.30
C ALA A 120 10.96 14.19 -0.95
N ASP A 121 11.84 13.54 -1.72
CA ASP A 121 12.36 13.99 -3.01
C ASP A 121 12.70 12.77 -3.86
N ALA A 122 11.77 12.36 -4.70
CA ALA A 122 11.91 11.14 -5.49
C ALA A 122 11.82 11.43 -6.99
N THR A 123 12.72 10.84 -7.77
CA THR A 123 12.72 10.92 -9.23
C THR A 123 12.64 9.53 -9.83
N PHE A 124 11.56 9.26 -10.55
CA PHE A 124 11.45 8.08 -11.41
C PHE A 124 12.09 8.39 -12.76
N ALA A 125 13.26 7.84 -13.01
CA ALA A 125 14.03 8.07 -14.24
C ALA A 125 13.67 7.07 -15.35
N ALA A 126 13.97 7.44 -16.59
CA ALA A 126 13.63 6.65 -17.77
C ALA A 126 14.35 5.28 -17.85
N ASP A 127 15.47 5.16 -17.18
CA ASP A 127 16.31 3.94 -17.15
C ASP A 127 15.90 2.93 -16.07
N GLY A 128 14.72 3.11 -15.46
CA GLY A 128 14.23 2.25 -14.38
C GLY A 128 14.90 2.53 -13.04
N LYS A 129 15.48 3.71 -12.88
CA LYS A 129 16.07 4.15 -11.60
C LYS A 129 15.12 5.04 -10.84
N LEU A 130 14.97 4.74 -9.56
CA LEU A 130 14.31 5.59 -8.57
C LEU A 130 15.41 6.25 -7.73
N ASN A 131 15.59 7.53 -7.96
CA ASN A 131 16.55 8.34 -7.21
C ASN A 131 15.81 9.07 -6.09
N HIS A 132 16.36 9.04 -4.90
CA HIS A 132 15.79 9.73 -3.74
C HIS A 132 16.89 10.16 -2.77
N THR A 133 16.55 11.02 -1.84
CA THR A 133 17.45 11.42 -0.76
C THR A 133 16.97 10.79 0.56
N LEU A 134 17.86 10.10 1.24
CA LEU A 134 17.58 9.55 2.57
C LEU A 134 18.68 10.00 3.53
N ASP A 135 18.28 10.63 4.62
CA ASP A 135 19.19 11.19 5.65
C ASP A 135 20.28 12.10 5.09
N GLY A 136 19.93 12.88 4.06
CA GLY A 136 20.85 13.80 3.36
C GLY A 136 21.74 13.16 2.30
N GLU A 137 21.68 11.85 2.12
CA GLU A 137 22.45 11.13 1.11
C GLU A 137 21.61 10.77 -0.11
N ALA A 138 22.16 11.01 -1.30
CA ALA A 138 21.54 10.55 -2.55
C ALA A 138 21.61 9.02 -2.65
N LYS A 139 20.47 8.41 -2.87
CA LYS A 139 20.32 6.96 -3.05
C LYS A 139 19.66 6.68 -4.40
N THR A 140 20.00 5.54 -4.96
CA THR A 140 19.44 5.06 -6.23
C THR A 140 18.99 3.63 -6.07
N LYS A 141 17.78 3.33 -6.50
CA LYS A 141 17.18 2.00 -6.49
C LYS A 141 16.68 1.65 -7.88
N ASN A 142 16.53 0.37 -8.15
CA ASN A 142 15.82 -0.06 -9.35
C ASN A 142 14.33 -0.07 -9.08
N TYR A 143 13.55 0.34 -10.07
CA TYR A 143 12.11 0.09 -10.08
C TYR A 143 11.69 -0.57 -11.40
N THR A 144 10.58 -1.26 -11.35
CA THR A 144 9.88 -1.74 -12.55
C THR A 144 8.43 -1.28 -12.49
N LEU A 145 7.87 -0.95 -13.65
CA LEU A 145 6.47 -0.66 -13.82
C LEU A 145 5.94 -1.52 -14.95
N ASP A 146 4.99 -2.40 -14.62
CA ASP A 146 4.27 -3.23 -15.59
C ASP A 146 2.78 -2.94 -15.47
N GLY A 147 2.24 -2.23 -16.44
CA GLY A 147 0.93 -1.62 -16.30
C GLY A 147 0.91 -0.67 -15.12
N ASN A 148 0.10 -0.98 -14.12
CA ASN A 148 0.02 -0.24 -12.85
C ASN A 148 0.83 -0.90 -11.72
N ASN A 149 1.49 -2.03 -11.99
CA ASN A 149 2.26 -2.75 -10.97
C ASN A 149 3.65 -2.14 -10.84
N LEU A 150 3.85 -1.34 -9.80
CA LEU A 150 5.10 -0.73 -9.44
C LEU A 150 5.84 -1.63 -8.45
N THR A 151 7.09 -1.93 -8.74
CA THR A 151 7.95 -2.72 -7.84
C THR A 151 9.27 -2.01 -7.62
N PHE A 152 9.71 -1.90 -6.37
CA PHE A 152 11.02 -1.38 -5.98
C PHE A 152 11.48 -1.98 -4.66
N ASN A 153 12.78 -1.97 -4.39
CA ASN A 153 13.32 -2.40 -3.12
C ASN A 153 13.34 -1.24 -2.13
N LEU A 154 12.83 -1.47 -0.92
CA LEU A 154 12.83 -0.46 0.14
C LEU A 154 14.26 -0.24 0.68
N TYR A 155 15.03 -1.32 0.82
CA TYR A 155 16.39 -1.30 1.32
C TYR A 155 17.38 -1.81 0.26
N GLU A 156 18.58 -1.23 0.25
CA GLU A 156 19.62 -1.58 -0.68
C GLU A 156 20.10 -3.04 -0.45
N GLY A 157 20.22 -3.78 -1.56
CA GLY A 157 20.75 -5.15 -1.51
C GLY A 157 19.84 -6.21 -0.93
N SER A 158 18.59 -5.89 -0.59
CA SER A 158 17.64 -6.86 -0.01
C SER A 158 16.44 -7.07 -0.90
N GLU A 159 16.25 -8.30 -1.40
CA GLU A 159 15.02 -8.73 -2.06
C GLU A 159 13.87 -8.95 -1.06
N THR A 160 14.18 -9.12 0.22
CA THR A 160 13.20 -9.36 1.30
C THR A 160 12.28 -8.16 1.50
N TYR A 161 12.78 -6.95 1.25
CA TYR A 161 12.03 -5.72 1.44
C TYR A 161 11.52 -5.10 0.15
N LYS A 162 11.18 -5.95 -0.80
CA LYS A 162 10.63 -5.54 -2.08
C LYS A 162 9.17 -5.10 -1.90
N VAL A 163 8.91 -3.87 -2.29
CA VAL A 163 7.55 -3.31 -2.29
C VAL A 163 6.92 -3.58 -3.66
N ASN A 164 5.79 -4.27 -3.66
CA ASN A 164 4.91 -4.37 -4.81
C ASN A 164 3.68 -3.52 -4.54
N ALA A 165 3.45 -2.54 -5.36
CA ALA A 165 2.38 -1.58 -5.20
C ALA A 165 1.62 -1.39 -6.50
N THR A 166 0.37 -0.95 -6.41
CA THR A 166 -0.36 -0.44 -7.57
C THR A 166 -0.16 1.07 -7.63
N SER A 167 0.21 1.58 -8.80
CA SER A 167 0.37 3.00 -9.03
C SER A 167 -0.54 3.48 -10.15
N PHE A 168 -1.03 4.72 -10.03
CA PHE A 168 -1.82 5.36 -11.07
C PHE A 168 -1.73 6.89 -10.97
N PRO A 169 -1.83 7.61 -12.10
CA PRO A 169 -1.85 9.07 -12.09
C PRO A 169 -3.20 9.58 -11.56
N ASP A 170 -3.22 10.80 -11.04
CA ASP A 170 -4.44 11.58 -10.84
C ASP A 170 -5.04 11.99 -12.19
N GLU A 171 -6.32 12.35 -12.22
CA GLU A 171 -7.02 12.81 -13.43
C GLU A 171 -6.29 13.97 -14.11
N ASP A 172 -5.71 14.88 -13.34
CA ASP A 172 -4.95 16.03 -13.84
C ASP A 172 -3.48 15.69 -14.16
N GLY A 173 -3.01 14.49 -13.84
CA GLY A 173 -1.62 14.07 -14.04
C GLY A 173 -0.60 14.71 -13.09
N ASP A 174 -1.03 15.57 -12.17
CA ASP A 174 -0.16 16.28 -11.23
C ASP A 174 0.16 15.48 -9.96
N ARG A 175 -0.50 14.36 -9.79
CA ARG A 175 -0.31 13.46 -8.65
C ARG A 175 -0.09 12.03 -9.09
N LEU A 176 0.63 11.31 -8.26
CA LEU A 176 0.81 9.87 -8.37
C LEU A 176 0.28 9.24 -7.08
N PHE A 177 -0.65 8.32 -7.21
CA PHE A 177 -1.09 7.48 -6.11
C PHE A 177 -0.32 6.16 -6.13
N ILE A 178 0.19 5.76 -4.97
CA ILE A 178 0.83 4.46 -4.77
C ILE A 178 0.05 3.73 -3.68
N ILE A 179 -0.51 2.58 -4.02
CA ILE A 179 -1.24 1.73 -3.08
C ILE A 179 -0.34 0.56 -2.71
N ILE A 180 0.02 0.50 -1.44
CA ILE A 180 0.84 -0.57 -0.86
C ILE A 180 -0.10 -1.56 -0.19
N PRO A 181 -0.30 -2.76 -0.77
CA PRO A 181 -1.19 -3.77 -0.21
C PRO A 181 -0.60 -4.44 1.02
N LYS A 182 -1.43 -5.18 1.73
CA LYS A 182 -1.08 -5.90 2.97
C LYS A 182 0.23 -6.69 2.85
N GLN A 183 0.43 -7.42 1.77
CA GLN A 183 1.64 -8.23 1.53
C GLN A 183 2.93 -7.41 1.47
N ALA A 184 2.85 -6.18 0.98
CA ALA A 184 4.00 -5.30 0.92
C ALA A 184 4.13 -4.41 2.16
N ALA A 185 3.00 -4.06 2.78
CA ALA A 185 2.97 -3.19 3.96
C ALA A 185 3.63 -3.86 5.18
N TRP A 186 3.46 -5.17 5.36
CA TRP A 186 4.07 -5.86 6.49
C TRP A 186 5.60 -5.91 6.38
N LEU A 187 6.14 -6.14 5.18
CA LEU A 187 7.59 -6.22 4.93
C LEU A 187 8.31 -4.91 5.29
N GLY A 188 7.73 -3.77 4.93
CA GLY A 188 8.35 -2.47 5.13
C GLY A 188 8.28 -1.94 6.56
N GLY A 189 7.47 -2.55 7.43
CA GLY A 189 7.19 -1.98 8.74
C GLY A 189 7.44 -2.90 9.93
N MET A 190 7.00 -4.15 9.84
CA MET A 190 6.95 -5.04 11.01
C MET A 190 8.31 -5.58 11.43
N VAL A 191 9.09 -6.12 10.51
CA VAL A 191 10.41 -6.69 10.82
C VAL A 191 11.32 -5.60 11.38
N ASP A 192 11.41 -4.49 10.68
CA ASP A 192 12.24 -3.35 11.10
C ASP A 192 11.77 -2.76 12.44
N MET A 193 10.47 -2.68 12.66
CA MET A 193 9.89 -2.22 13.92
C MET A 193 10.31 -3.10 15.08
N ILE A 194 10.22 -4.41 14.93
CA ILE A 194 10.55 -5.37 15.99
C ILE A 194 12.06 -5.40 16.24
N GLU A 195 12.86 -5.44 15.17
CA GLU A 195 14.33 -5.47 15.30
C GLU A 195 14.91 -4.19 15.90
N LYS A 196 14.31 -3.03 15.63
CA LYS A 196 14.75 -1.76 16.21
C LYS A 196 14.36 -1.60 17.68
N GLU A 197 13.25 -2.20 18.11
CA GLU A 197 12.80 -2.10 19.48
C GLU A 197 13.68 -2.91 20.43
N GLN A 198 14.25 -4.01 19.98
CA GLN A 198 15.10 -4.88 20.77
C GLN A 198 16.53 -4.84 20.23
N GLU A 199 17.40 -4.10 20.89
CA GLU A 199 18.80 -3.94 20.49
C GLU A 199 19.50 -5.28 20.30
N GLY A 200 20.08 -5.48 19.12
CA GLY A 200 20.78 -6.71 18.77
C GLY A 200 19.90 -7.86 18.29
N LEU A 201 18.57 -7.71 18.31
CA LEU A 201 17.69 -8.71 17.73
C LEU A 201 17.82 -8.70 16.21
N LYS A 202 18.00 -9.89 15.65
CA LYS A 202 17.80 -10.18 14.24
C LYS A 202 16.86 -11.37 14.10
N LEU A 203 15.73 -11.16 13.43
CA LEU A 203 14.77 -12.22 13.19
C LEU A 203 15.36 -13.24 12.23
N THR A 204 15.21 -14.51 12.54
CA THR A 204 15.53 -15.59 11.63
C THR A 204 14.51 -15.67 10.50
N GLU A 205 14.88 -16.29 9.38
CA GLU A 205 13.95 -16.52 8.26
C GLU A 205 12.67 -17.26 8.70
N ALA A 206 12.79 -18.20 9.62
CA ALA A 206 11.65 -18.93 10.17
C ALA A 206 10.73 -18.01 10.98
N GLN A 207 11.28 -17.16 11.83
CA GLN A 207 10.50 -16.17 12.60
C GLN A 207 9.83 -15.13 11.69
N ILE A 208 10.53 -14.69 10.62
CA ILE A 208 9.95 -13.77 9.62
C ILE A 208 8.76 -14.45 8.92
N ALA A 209 8.91 -15.70 8.48
CA ALA A 209 7.83 -16.44 7.82
C ALA A 209 6.63 -16.70 8.76
N GLU A 210 6.87 -16.98 10.04
CA GLU A 210 5.83 -17.14 11.04
C GLU A 210 5.09 -15.83 11.30
N LEU A 211 5.83 -14.74 11.45
CA LEU A 211 5.30 -13.39 11.64
C LEU A 211 4.45 -12.95 10.43
N GLU A 212 4.93 -13.22 9.20
CA GLU A 212 4.17 -12.95 7.98
C GLU A 212 2.83 -13.68 7.98
N LYS A 213 2.88 -14.97 8.24
CA LYS A 213 1.68 -15.80 8.30
C LYS A 213 0.67 -15.27 9.32
N GLU A 214 1.15 -14.90 10.51
CA GLU A 214 0.29 -14.37 11.56
C GLU A 214 -0.25 -12.99 11.21
N PHE A 215 0.55 -12.11 10.61
CA PHE A 215 0.10 -10.81 10.12
C PHE A 215 -1.00 -10.96 9.07
N MET A 216 -0.81 -11.85 8.09
CA MET A 216 -1.81 -12.14 7.06
C MET A 216 -3.11 -12.67 7.63
N ALA A 217 -3.05 -13.44 8.73
CA ALA A 217 -4.21 -13.99 9.42
C ALA A 217 -4.89 -12.97 10.36
N THR A 218 -4.12 -12.03 10.93
CA THR A 218 -4.61 -11.05 11.91
C THR A 218 -5.40 -9.92 11.26
N PHE A 219 -5.03 -9.52 10.04
CA PHE A 219 -5.69 -8.43 9.33
C PHE A 219 -6.46 -8.93 8.11
N GLU A 220 -7.72 -8.55 8.01
CA GLU A 220 -8.46 -8.65 6.76
C GLU A 220 -7.89 -7.66 5.74
N THR A 221 -7.71 -6.42 6.17
CA THR A 221 -7.12 -5.34 5.36
C THR A 221 -6.01 -4.65 6.12
N PHE A 222 -4.89 -4.42 5.46
CA PHE A 222 -3.84 -3.51 5.89
C PHE A 222 -3.27 -2.86 4.62
N THR A 223 -3.72 -1.65 4.32
CA THR A 223 -3.37 -0.96 3.08
C THR A 223 -2.85 0.44 3.39
N VAL A 224 -1.73 0.79 2.79
CA VAL A 224 -1.18 2.15 2.84
C VAL A 224 -1.34 2.79 1.47
N ILE A 225 -1.90 3.98 1.43
CA ILE A 225 -2.07 4.77 0.22
C ILE A 225 -1.22 6.02 0.36
N LEU A 226 -0.33 6.21 -0.60
CA LEU A 226 0.51 7.40 -0.70
C LEU A 226 -0.01 8.28 -1.81
N SER A 227 -0.01 9.57 -1.59
CA SER A 227 -0.22 10.58 -2.61
C SER A 227 1.06 11.39 -2.76
N LEU A 228 1.60 11.39 -3.96
CA LEU A 228 2.79 12.14 -4.34
C LEU A 228 2.39 13.25 -5.31
N SER A 229 2.94 14.45 -5.11
CA SER A 229 2.76 15.58 -6.03
C SER A 229 3.90 15.60 -7.03
N LYS A 230 3.59 15.74 -8.30
CA LYS A 230 4.58 15.98 -9.37
C LYS A 230 5.11 17.39 -9.25
N LYS A 231 6.43 17.54 -9.35
CA LYS A 231 7.13 18.84 -9.35
C LYS A 231 7.25 19.38 -10.75
#